data_f9a126858eca6efc797059503c35190e
#
_entry.id   f9a126858eca6efc797059503c35190e
#
_cell.length_a   1.000
_cell.length_b   1.000
_cell.length_c   1.000
_cell.angle_alpha   90.00
_cell.angle_beta   90.00
_cell.angle_gamma   90.00
#
_symmetry.space_group_name_H-M   'P 1'
#
loop_
_entity.id
_entity.type
_entity.pdbx_description
1 polymer ?
#
loop_
_entity_poly.entity_id
_entity_poly.type
_entity_poly.pdbx_seq_one_letter_code
_entity_poly.pdbx_strand_id
1 'polypeptide(L)'
;MFDYLIVGAGFAGSVLAERLATRSNKKVLIIDKRSHIAGNAYDHYNEDGILVHKYGPHIFHTNSKDVFDYLGNFTDWRPYEHRVLASVDGQFVPMPINLDTINKLYGLNLTSFELDEFFASVAEHVDVIKTSEDVVVSKVGRELYNKFFKNYTNKQWGLDPSQLDKSVTSRVPTRTNRDNRYFTDTYQAMPLHGYTRMFDKMLDHPNIKVMLNTDYHEVIDFIPFKEMIFTGPVDEYFDFKFGKLPYRSLEFKHETLSKEKHLAAPVVNYPNENLYTRITEFKSLTGQEHPKTAIVYEYPQAEGDPYYPIPMAENAELYNRYKKLADETPNVHFVGRLATYKYYNMDQVVAQALTMYKKLTEKENAAKPVRPVISGSTALVDKLVSRSPKQE
;
A
#
# COMPACT_ATOMS: atom_id res chain seq x y z
N MET A 1 16.59 -25.33 -9.65
CA MET A 1 16.95 -24.47 -8.51
C MET A 1 16.56 -23.02 -8.85
N PHE A 2 15.85 -22.33 -7.99
CA PHE A 2 15.52 -20.92 -8.13
C PHE A 2 16.60 -20.03 -7.53
N ASP A 3 16.80 -18.83 -8.08
CA ASP A 3 17.68 -17.85 -7.45
C ASP A 3 16.97 -17.21 -6.25
N TYR A 4 15.66 -16.93 -6.39
CA TYR A 4 14.83 -16.36 -5.33
C TYR A 4 13.54 -17.15 -5.15
N LEU A 5 13.20 -17.42 -3.88
CA LEU A 5 11.87 -17.78 -3.41
C LEU A 5 11.20 -16.54 -2.82
N ILE A 6 10.04 -16.14 -3.34
CA ILE A 6 9.28 -14.99 -2.84
C ILE A 6 7.99 -15.50 -2.21
N VAL A 7 7.77 -15.18 -0.94
CA VAL A 7 6.55 -15.49 -0.21
C VAL A 7 5.63 -14.28 -0.21
N GLY A 8 4.52 -14.39 -0.94
CA GLY A 8 3.51 -13.36 -1.14
C GLY A 8 3.52 -12.74 -2.54
N ALA A 9 2.37 -12.82 -3.23
CA ALA A 9 2.13 -12.33 -4.59
C ALA A 9 1.49 -10.93 -4.63
N GLY A 10 1.64 -10.12 -3.58
CA GLY A 10 1.22 -8.71 -3.53
C GLY A 10 2.24 -7.78 -4.17
N PHE A 11 2.06 -6.44 -4.05
CA PHE A 11 2.96 -5.45 -4.67
C PHE A 11 4.43 -5.69 -4.34
N ALA A 12 4.80 -5.92 -3.08
CA ALA A 12 6.19 -6.10 -2.70
C ALA A 12 6.85 -7.28 -3.43
N GLY A 13 6.22 -8.46 -3.38
CA GLY A 13 6.75 -9.67 -4.01
C GLY A 13 6.74 -9.58 -5.53
N SER A 14 5.66 -9.10 -6.14
CA SER A 14 5.54 -9.04 -7.60
C SER A 14 6.49 -8.03 -8.24
N VAL A 15 6.69 -6.85 -7.63
CA VAL A 15 7.68 -5.86 -8.10
C VAL A 15 9.10 -6.44 -8.04
N LEU A 16 9.45 -7.12 -6.95
CA LEU A 16 10.77 -7.75 -6.83
C LEU A 16 10.96 -8.90 -7.81
N ALA A 17 9.93 -9.73 -8.00
CA ALA A 17 9.98 -10.82 -8.98
C ALA A 17 10.23 -10.28 -10.39
N GLU A 18 9.48 -9.27 -10.78
CA GLU A 18 9.60 -8.63 -12.09
C GLU A 18 11.00 -8.02 -12.29
N ARG A 19 11.49 -7.21 -11.33
CA ARG A 19 12.83 -6.61 -11.42
C ARG A 19 13.95 -7.66 -11.46
N LEU A 20 13.89 -8.67 -10.61
CA LEU A 20 14.87 -9.74 -10.56
C LEU A 20 14.89 -10.57 -11.85
N ALA A 21 13.73 -10.89 -12.40
CA ALA A 21 13.62 -11.65 -13.64
C ALA A 21 14.04 -10.85 -14.87
N THR A 22 13.48 -9.64 -15.06
CA THR A 22 13.71 -8.83 -16.27
C THR A 22 15.06 -8.14 -16.29
N ARG A 23 15.55 -7.62 -15.18
CA ARG A 23 16.78 -6.82 -15.13
C ARG A 23 18.01 -7.60 -14.71
N SER A 24 17.84 -8.66 -13.93
CA SER A 24 18.94 -9.48 -13.42
C SER A 24 18.94 -10.90 -13.96
N ASN A 25 18.00 -11.26 -14.83
CA ASN A 25 17.83 -12.59 -15.42
C ASN A 25 17.80 -13.72 -14.36
N LYS A 26 17.18 -13.46 -13.21
CA LYS A 26 17.07 -14.43 -12.11
C LYS A 26 15.85 -15.32 -12.31
N LYS A 27 15.96 -16.57 -11.85
CA LYS A 27 14.83 -17.50 -11.78
C LYS A 27 14.12 -17.32 -10.44
N VAL A 28 12.84 -16.95 -10.48
CA VAL A 28 12.04 -16.60 -9.33
C VAL A 28 10.85 -17.54 -9.21
N LEU A 29 10.59 -18.04 -8.01
CA LEU A 29 9.33 -18.68 -7.66
C LEU A 29 8.59 -17.79 -6.64
N ILE A 30 7.35 -17.44 -6.95
CA ILE A 30 6.43 -16.80 -6.01
C ILE A 30 5.50 -17.87 -5.44
N ILE A 31 5.32 -17.86 -4.12
CA ILE A 31 4.32 -18.69 -3.42
C ILE A 31 3.33 -17.78 -2.71
N ASP A 32 2.04 -18.05 -2.84
CA ASP A 32 1.01 -17.37 -2.07
C ASP A 32 -0.04 -18.37 -1.57
N LYS A 33 -0.43 -18.27 -0.30
CA LYS A 33 -1.48 -19.09 0.31
C LYS A 33 -2.86 -18.83 -0.27
N ARG A 34 -3.08 -17.67 -0.89
CA ARG A 34 -4.33 -17.30 -1.55
C ARG A 34 -4.44 -17.92 -2.94
N SER A 35 -5.67 -18.01 -3.44
CA SER A 35 -5.97 -18.54 -4.79
C SER A 35 -5.73 -17.54 -5.92
N HIS A 36 -5.16 -16.37 -5.62
CA HIS A 36 -4.99 -15.27 -6.57
C HIS A 36 -3.71 -14.46 -6.30
N ILE A 37 -3.21 -13.79 -7.32
CA ILE A 37 -2.15 -12.79 -7.24
C ILE A 37 -2.69 -11.44 -6.76
N ALA A 38 -1.86 -10.40 -6.76
CA ALA A 38 -2.16 -9.01 -6.40
C ALA A 38 -2.39 -8.76 -4.89
N GLY A 39 -2.33 -9.79 -4.03
CA GLY A 39 -2.47 -9.62 -2.59
C GLY A 39 -3.78 -8.90 -2.22
N ASN A 40 -3.71 -7.85 -1.40
CA ASN A 40 -4.91 -7.08 -1.02
C ASN A 40 -5.46 -6.19 -2.15
N ALA A 41 -4.69 -5.91 -3.21
CA ALA A 41 -5.18 -5.16 -4.36
C ALA A 41 -5.96 -6.01 -5.36
N TYR A 42 -6.17 -7.31 -5.07
CA TYR A 42 -6.90 -8.22 -5.93
C TYR A 42 -8.31 -7.71 -6.22
N ASP A 43 -8.62 -7.66 -7.50
CA ASP A 43 -9.94 -7.35 -8.04
C ASP A 43 -10.37 -8.43 -9.04
N HIS A 44 -11.67 -8.54 -9.24
CA HIS A 44 -12.26 -9.53 -10.14
C HIS A 44 -13.64 -9.08 -10.59
N TYR A 45 -14.11 -9.62 -11.70
CA TYR A 45 -15.49 -9.46 -12.09
C TYR A 45 -16.37 -10.41 -11.25
N ASN A 46 -17.40 -9.84 -10.61
CA ASN A 46 -18.40 -10.63 -9.91
C ASN A 46 -19.33 -11.37 -10.89
N GLU A 47 -20.31 -12.13 -10.38
CA GLU A 47 -21.26 -12.92 -11.19
C GLU A 47 -22.09 -12.06 -12.17
N ASP A 48 -22.29 -10.79 -11.88
CA ASP A 48 -23.00 -9.84 -12.73
C ASP A 48 -22.06 -9.11 -13.72
N GLY A 49 -20.75 -9.41 -13.74
CA GLY A 49 -19.78 -8.76 -14.62
C GLY A 49 -19.31 -7.39 -14.16
N ILE A 50 -19.47 -7.04 -12.89
CA ILE A 50 -19.00 -5.79 -12.31
C ILE A 50 -17.61 -6.02 -11.69
N LEU A 51 -16.64 -5.19 -12.04
CA LEU A 51 -15.29 -5.23 -11.47
C LEU A 51 -15.32 -4.74 -10.01
N VAL A 52 -14.99 -5.62 -9.07
CA VAL A 52 -15.01 -5.38 -7.64
C VAL A 52 -13.65 -5.66 -7.01
N HIS A 53 -13.27 -4.89 -6.00
CA HIS A 53 -12.07 -5.15 -5.20
C HIS A 53 -12.46 -6.05 -4.02
N LYS A 54 -11.84 -7.22 -3.93
CA LYS A 54 -12.19 -8.22 -2.90
C LYS A 54 -11.94 -7.72 -1.48
N TYR A 55 -10.90 -6.94 -1.28
CA TYR A 55 -10.42 -6.49 0.04
C TYR A 55 -10.60 -4.97 0.24
N GLY A 56 -11.75 -4.44 -0.17
CA GLY A 56 -12.08 -3.03 -0.09
C GLY A 56 -11.40 -2.17 -1.17
N PRO A 57 -11.72 -0.86 -1.20
CA PRO A 57 -11.23 0.02 -2.25
C PRO A 57 -9.72 0.22 -2.18
N HIS A 58 -9.06 0.04 -3.30
CA HIS A 58 -7.67 0.38 -3.51
C HIS A 58 -7.60 1.48 -4.56
N ILE A 59 -7.17 2.67 -4.16
CA ILE A 59 -7.02 3.84 -5.02
C ILE A 59 -5.54 4.17 -5.12
N PHE A 60 -5.01 4.24 -6.35
CA PHE A 60 -3.61 4.56 -6.56
C PHE A 60 -3.39 6.07 -6.57
N HIS A 61 -2.48 6.54 -5.72
CA HIS A 61 -2.03 7.92 -5.66
C HIS A 61 -0.57 7.97 -5.25
N THR A 62 0.19 8.92 -5.78
CA THR A 62 1.61 9.11 -5.46
C THR A 62 2.12 10.48 -5.92
N ASN A 63 3.15 10.97 -5.25
CA ASN A 63 3.99 12.07 -5.74
C ASN A 63 5.26 11.59 -6.45
N SER A 64 5.53 10.28 -6.44
CA SER A 64 6.70 9.69 -7.08
C SER A 64 6.43 9.39 -8.55
N LYS A 65 7.05 10.18 -9.43
CA LYS A 65 7.03 9.92 -10.88
C LYS A 65 7.62 8.54 -11.21
N ASP A 66 8.70 8.16 -10.54
CA ASP A 66 9.37 6.88 -10.77
C ASP A 66 8.46 5.68 -10.50
N VAL A 67 7.66 5.74 -9.43
CA VAL A 67 6.69 4.69 -9.09
C VAL A 67 5.54 4.67 -10.08
N PHE A 68 5.02 5.84 -10.45
CA PHE A 68 3.93 5.96 -11.42
C PHE A 68 4.34 5.42 -12.80
N ASP A 69 5.50 5.84 -13.30
CA ASP A 69 6.04 5.40 -14.60
C ASP A 69 6.38 3.90 -14.58
N TYR A 70 6.93 3.41 -13.46
CA TYR A 70 7.23 1.99 -13.32
C TYR A 70 5.98 1.12 -13.47
N LEU A 71 4.92 1.42 -12.72
CA LEU A 71 3.66 0.69 -12.81
C LEU A 71 2.95 0.90 -14.15
N GLY A 72 3.12 2.06 -14.79
CA GLY A 72 2.62 2.37 -16.12
C GLY A 72 3.14 1.47 -17.23
N ASN A 73 4.23 0.72 -17.00
CA ASN A 73 4.65 -0.32 -17.95
C ASN A 73 3.70 -1.52 -18.01
N PHE A 74 2.83 -1.69 -17.01
CA PHE A 74 1.96 -2.87 -16.87
C PHE A 74 0.47 -2.54 -16.97
N THR A 75 0.11 -1.25 -17.03
CA THR A 75 -1.28 -0.82 -17.19
C THR A 75 -1.36 0.52 -17.88
N ASP A 76 -2.47 0.78 -18.54
CA ASP A 76 -2.89 2.12 -18.87
C ASP A 76 -3.60 2.73 -17.67
N TRP A 77 -3.35 4.02 -17.40
CA TRP A 77 -3.92 4.72 -16.28
C TRP A 77 -5.18 5.49 -16.68
N ARG A 78 -6.26 5.28 -15.95
CA ARG A 78 -7.44 6.15 -15.99
C ARG A 78 -7.30 7.21 -14.90
N PRO A 79 -7.21 8.50 -15.23
CA PRO A 79 -7.20 9.57 -14.24
C PRO A 79 -8.41 9.47 -13.31
N TYR A 80 -8.17 9.57 -12.00
CA TYR A 80 -9.22 9.41 -11.00
C TYR A 80 -8.89 10.19 -9.73
N GLU A 81 -9.69 11.19 -9.41
CA GLU A 81 -9.62 11.92 -8.15
C GLU A 81 -10.62 11.35 -7.14
N HIS A 82 -10.12 10.81 -6.05
CA HIS A 82 -10.97 10.20 -5.04
C HIS A 82 -11.71 11.25 -4.22
N ARG A 83 -13.03 11.04 -4.05
CA ARG A 83 -13.92 11.87 -3.23
C ARG A 83 -14.68 10.99 -2.26
N VAL A 84 -14.79 11.46 -1.01
CA VAL A 84 -15.43 10.77 0.08
C VAL A 84 -16.46 11.71 0.71
N LEU A 85 -17.61 11.17 1.07
CA LEU A 85 -18.56 11.84 1.94
C LEU A 85 -18.55 11.18 3.32
N ALA A 86 -18.91 11.93 4.35
CA ALA A 86 -19.22 11.41 5.67
C ALA A 86 -20.72 11.61 5.99
N SER A 87 -21.36 10.60 6.54
CA SER A 87 -22.70 10.68 7.11
C SER A 87 -22.58 11.22 8.53
N VAL A 88 -23.01 12.46 8.74
CA VAL A 88 -22.93 13.15 10.03
C VAL A 88 -24.21 13.94 10.25
N ASP A 89 -24.85 13.74 11.40
CA ASP A 89 -26.10 14.41 11.79
C ASP A 89 -27.20 14.32 10.71
N GLY A 90 -27.33 13.15 10.07
CA GLY A 90 -28.31 12.92 8.99
C GLY A 90 -27.95 13.56 7.64
N GLN A 91 -26.77 14.14 7.50
CA GLN A 91 -26.30 14.79 6.28
C GLN A 91 -25.09 14.07 5.68
N PHE A 92 -24.97 14.10 4.35
CA PHE A 92 -23.74 13.69 3.65
C PHE A 92 -22.90 14.94 3.37
N VAL A 93 -21.76 15.05 4.01
CA VAL A 93 -20.83 16.19 3.88
C VAL A 93 -19.47 15.75 3.36
N PRO A 94 -18.73 16.60 2.64
CA PRO A 94 -17.39 16.25 2.14
C PRO A 94 -16.42 15.83 3.26
N MET A 95 -15.57 14.85 2.94
CA MET A 95 -14.43 14.43 3.75
C MET A 95 -13.18 14.31 2.83
N PRO A 96 -12.06 14.96 3.13
CA PRO A 96 -11.68 15.67 4.37
C PRO A 96 -12.54 16.91 4.65
N ILE A 97 -12.60 17.30 5.95
CA ILE A 97 -13.29 18.51 6.38
C ILE A 97 -12.77 19.73 5.61
N ASN A 98 -13.67 20.48 4.98
CA ASN A 98 -13.38 21.65 4.17
C ASN A 98 -14.48 22.72 4.32
N LEU A 99 -14.41 23.79 3.52
CA LEU A 99 -15.38 24.88 3.57
C LEU A 99 -16.82 24.40 3.32
N ASP A 100 -17.02 23.50 2.36
CA ASP A 100 -18.35 22.97 2.05
C ASP A 100 -18.86 22.04 3.15
N THR A 101 -17.96 21.34 3.86
CA THR A 101 -18.32 20.51 5.02
C THR A 101 -18.94 21.36 6.12
N ILE A 102 -18.28 22.46 6.51
CA ILE A 102 -18.71 23.33 7.60
C ILE A 102 -19.95 24.10 7.22
N ASN A 103 -19.97 24.71 6.04
CA ASN A 103 -21.12 25.44 5.56
C ASN A 103 -22.38 24.58 5.50
N LYS A 104 -22.26 23.35 4.97
CA LYS A 104 -23.39 22.43 4.87
C LYS A 104 -23.84 21.94 6.25
N LEU A 105 -22.89 21.50 7.10
CA LEU A 105 -23.19 20.89 8.39
C LEU A 105 -23.93 21.85 9.33
N TYR A 106 -23.53 23.12 9.33
CA TYR A 106 -24.06 24.13 10.23
C TYR A 106 -25.04 25.12 9.57
N GLY A 107 -25.34 24.96 8.29
CA GLY A 107 -26.22 25.90 7.55
C GLY A 107 -25.60 27.29 7.43
N LEU A 108 -24.25 27.39 7.33
CA LEU A 108 -23.52 28.64 7.25
C LEU A 108 -23.18 29.00 5.79
N ASN A 109 -22.66 30.19 5.59
CA ASN A 109 -22.13 30.64 4.29
C ASN A 109 -20.80 31.37 4.48
N LEU A 110 -19.87 30.72 5.18
CA LEU A 110 -18.55 31.25 5.44
C LEU A 110 -17.71 31.31 4.15
N THR A 111 -16.85 32.31 4.09
CA THR A 111 -15.70 32.36 3.18
C THR A 111 -14.53 31.54 3.73
N SER A 112 -13.48 31.33 2.93
CA SER A 112 -12.27 30.63 3.40
C SER A 112 -11.61 31.34 4.58
N PHE A 113 -11.61 32.67 4.58
CA PHE A 113 -11.03 33.48 5.66
C PHE A 113 -11.82 33.32 6.96
N GLU A 114 -13.15 33.43 6.91
CA GLU A 114 -14.04 33.24 8.07
C GLU A 114 -13.97 31.80 8.61
N LEU A 115 -13.68 30.81 7.75
CA LEU A 115 -13.47 29.44 8.19
C LEU A 115 -12.13 29.28 8.94
N ASP A 116 -11.08 29.99 8.53
CA ASP A 116 -9.80 30.01 9.30
C ASP A 116 -10.04 30.59 10.72
N GLU A 117 -10.82 31.69 10.83
CA GLU A 117 -11.19 32.28 12.12
C GLU A 117 -12.06 31.32 12.95
N PHE A 118 -13.03 30.64 12.30
CA PHE A 118 -13.87 29.64 12.95
C PHE A 118 -13.01 28.51 13.54
N PHE A 119 -12.11 27.91 12.76
CA PHE A 119 -11.22 26.86 13.28
C PHE A 119 -10.33 27.37 14.42
N ALA A 120 -9.77 28.57 14.30
CA ALA A 120 -8.97 29.17 15.37
C ALA A 120 -9.78 29.38 16.67
N SER A 121 -11.08 29.67 16.56
CA SER A 121 -11.96 29.91 17.71
C SER A 121 -12.37 28.61 18.44
N VAL A 122 -12.42 27.48 17.74
CA VAL A 122 -12.86 26.18 18.30
C VAL A 122 -11.71 25.22 18.59
N ALA A 123 -10.50 25.49 18.08
CA ALA A 123 -9.31 24.67 18.30
C ALA A 123 -8.96 24.63 19.79
N GLU A 124 -8.64 23.45 20.29
CA GLU A 124 -8.14 23.28 21.66
C GLU A 124 -6.63 23.51 21.72
N HIS A 125 -6.18 24.18 22.75
CA HIS A 125 -4.73 24.31 22.99
C HIS A 125 -4.15 22.97 23.46
N VAL A 126 -3.13 22.49 22.76
CA VAL A 126 -2.41 21.26 23.09
C VAL A 126 -0.91 21.56 23.10
N ASP A 127 -0.26 21.49 24.25
CA ASP A 127 1.16 21.81 24.41
C ASP A 127 2.07 20.91 23.55
N VAL A 128 1.77 19.61 23.53
CA VAL A 128 2.55 18.62 22.76
C VAL A 128 1.63 17.61 22.10
N ILE A 129 1.59 17.62 20.78
CA ILE A 129 0.80 16.70 19.97
C ILE A 129 1.45 15.32 19.96
N LYS A 130 0.85 14.35 20.65
CA LYS A 130 1.30 12.96 20.75
C LYS A 130 0.30 11.96 20.17
N THR A 131 -0.98 12.19 20.39
CA THR A 131 -2.06 11.27 20.06
C THR A 131 -2.85 11.68 18.83
N SER A 132 -3.64 10.76 18.30
CA SER A 132 -4.58 11.00 17.21
C SER A 132 -5.68 11.99 17.60
N GLU A 133 -6.10 12.01 18.87
CA GLU A 133 -7.02 13.00 19.39
C GLU A 133 -6.41 14.39 19.37
N ASP A 134 -5.19 14.56 19.90
CA ASP A 134 -4.47 15.84 19.95
C ASP A 134 -4.39 16.50 18.58
N VAL A 135 -4.10 15.71 17.53
CA VAL A 135 -4.01 16.21 16.15
C VAL A 135 -5.32 16.85 15.70
N VAL A 136 -6.45 16.24 16.02
CA VAL A 136 -7.74 16.69 15.52
C VAL A 136 -8.27 17.84 16.33
N VAL A 137 -8.26 17.72 17.67
CA VAL A 137 -8.82 18.79 18.53
C VAL A 137 -8.04 20.08 18.43
N SER A 138 -6.73 20.01 18.22
CA SER A 138 -5.89 21.19 18.01
C SER A 138 -6.12 21.91 16.67
N LYS A 139 -6.81 21.27 15.72
CA LYS A 139 -7.11 21.86 14.40
C LYS A 139 -8.57 22.31 14.26
N VAL A 140 -9.50 21.46 14.65
CA VAL A 140 -10.93 21.65 14.36
C VAL A 140 -11.82 21.61 15.60
N GLY A 141 -11.24 21.45 16.78
CA GLY A 141 -11.95 21.45 18.06
C GLY A 141 -12.70 20.15 18.38
N ARG A 142 -13.22 20.09 19.59
CA ARG A 142 -13.85 18.92 20.22
C ARG A 142 -15.11 18.45 19.50
N GLU A 143 -15.93 19.37 19.05
CA GLU A 143 -17.21 19.03 18.42
C GLU A 143 -17.00 18.27 17.10
N LEU A 144 -16.18 18.80 16.19
CA LEU A 144 -15.87 18.13 14.93
C LEU A 144 -15.09 16.83 15.14
N TYR A 145 -14.20 16.78 16.14
CA TYR A 145 -13.56 15.54 16.55
C TYR A 145 -14.59 14.47 16.91
N ASN A 146 -15.58 14.78 17.75
CA ASN A 146 -16.61 13.84 18.16
C ASN A 146 -17.49 13.40 16.96
N LYS A 147 -17.83 14.32 16.05
CA LYS A 147 -18.70 14.06 14.89
C LYS A 147 -18.03 13.18 13.82
N PHE A 148 -16.74 13.38 13.54
CA PHE A 148 -16.07 12.76 12.38
C PHE A 148 -15.03 11.70 12.74
N PHE A 149 -14.33 11.84 13.87
CA PHE A 149 -13.10 11.07 14.11
C PHE A 149 -13.22 10.08 15.26
N LYS A 150 -13.77 10.47 16.40
CA LYS A 150 -13.76 9.67 17.62
C LYS A 150 -14.31 8.26 17.41
N ASN A 151 -15.57 8.15 17.04
CA ASN A 151 -16.23 6.85 16.91
C ASN A 151 -15.77 6.10 15.65
N TYR A 152 -15.44 6.80 14.56
CA TYR A 152 -14.84 6.18 13.39
C TYR A 152 -13.52 5.49 13.75
N THR A 153 -12.67 6.20 14.47
CA THR A 153 -11.36 5.68 14.90
C THR A 153 -11.51 4.56 15.90
N ASN A 154 -12.43 4.68 16.86
CA ASN A 154 -12.77 3.60 17.80
C ASN A 154 -13.20 2.32 17.08
N LYS A 155 -14.08 2.41 16.09
CA LYS A 155 -14.49 1.26 15.27
C LYS A 155 -13.31 0.68 14.52
N GLN A 156 -12.58 1.51 13.79
CA GLN A 156 -11.49 1.08 12.90
C GLN A 156 -10.35 0.42 13.67
N TRP A 157 -9.95 0.98 14.80
CA TRP A 157 -8.76 0.55 15.55
C TRP A 157 -9.07 -0.28 16.80
N GLY A 158 -10.31 -0.26 17.27
CA GLY A 158 -10.68 -0.91 18.54
C GLY A 158 -10.11 -0.21 19.77
N LEU A 159 -9.62 1.02 19.63
CA LEU A 159 -8.94 1.82 20.63
C LEU A 159 -9.43 3.26 20.58
N ASP A 160 -9.43 3.95 21.73
CA ASP A 160 -9.72 5.39 21.76
C ASP A 160 -8.60 6.16 21.04
N PRO A 161 -8.92 7.22 20.26
CA PRO A 161 -7.91 8.02 19.57
C PRO A 161 -6.83 8.61 20.48
N SER A 162 -7.11 8.82 21.78
CA SER A 162 -6.13 9.26 22.76
C SER A 162 -5.04 8.22 23.07
N GLN A 163 -5.26 6.95 22.72
CA GLN A 163 -4.31 5.84 22.89
C GLN A 163 -3.48 5.56 21.64
N LEU A 164 -3.88 6.12 20.49
CA LEU A 164 -3.24 5.91 19.18
C LEU A 164 -2.22 6.99 18.87
N ASP A 165 -1.15 6.60 18.21
CA ASP A 165 -0.14 7.54 17.72
C ASP A 165 -0.75 8.58 16.77
N LYS A 166 -0.23 9.80 16.80
CA LYS A 166 -0.66 10.93 15.98
C LYS A 166 -0.71 10.63 14.47
N SER A 167 0.09 9.70 14.00
CA SER A 167 0.17 9.32 12.57
C SER A 167 -1.14 8.77 12.01
N VAL A 168 -2.05 8.27 12.84
CA VAL A 168 -3.34 7.74 12.40
C VAL A 168 -4.21 8.81 11.78
N THR A 169 -4.34 9.97 12.43
CA THR A 169 -5.22 11.07 11.99
C THR A 169 -4.51 12.21 11.27
N SER A 170 -3.19 12.39 11.48
CA SER A 170 -2.42 13.46 10.83
C SER A 170 -2.38 13.36 9.30
N ARG A 171 -2.64 12.18 8.75
CA ARG A 171 -2.74 11.92 7.31
C ARG A 171 -4.04 12.42 6.66
N VAL A 172 -5.05 12.75 7.47
CA VAL A 172 -6.32 13.33 6.97
C VAL A 172 -6.21 14.85 7.07
N PRO A 173 -6.15 15.57 5.93
CA PRO A 173 -6.01 17.02 5.96
C PRO A 173 -7.29 17.70 6.43
N THR A 174 -7.17 18.91 6.96
CA THR A 174 -8.25 19.87 7.13
C THR A 174 -8.00 21.04 6.19
N ARG A 175 -9.00 21.54 5.51
CA ARG A 175 -8.89 22.58 4.49
C ARG A 175 -9.85 23.71 4.76
N THR A 176 -9.46 24.94 4.38
CA THR A 176 -10.33 26.13 4.46
C THR A 176 -10.87 26.57 3.09
N ASN A 177 -10.54 25.81 2.04
CA ASN A 177 -11.09 26.00 0.69
C ASN A 177 -12.14 24.93 0.34
N ARG A 178 -12.62 24.92 -0.92
CA ARG A 178 -13.64 23.97 -1.43
C ARG A 178 -13.03 22.72 -2.09
N ASP A 179 -11.73 22.45 -1.90
CA ASP A 179 -11.13 21.25 -2.48
C ASP A 179 -11.60 20.01 -1.71
N ASN A 180 -12.45 19.21 -2.36
CA ASN A 180 -13.07 18.00 -1.80
C ASN A 180 -12.36 16.71 -2.26
N ARG A 181 -11.19 16.79 -2.91
CA ARG A 181 -10.39 15.61 -3.23
C ARG A 181 -9.84 15.00 -1.96
N TYR A 182 -9.89 13.68 -1.86
CA TYR A 182 -9.37 12.99 -0.68
C TYR A 182 -7.84 13.06 -0.61
N PHE A 183 -7.18 12.91 -1.77
CA PHE A 183 -5.73 13.04 -1.92
C PHE A 183 -5.36 14.33 -2.64
N THR A 184 -4.13 14.79 -2.43
CA THR A 184 -3.54 15.95 -3.11
C THR A 184 -2.31 15.60 -3.94
N ASP A 185 -2.00 14.30 -4.03
CA ASP A 185 -0.86 13.80 -4.78
C ASP A 185 -0.95 14.16 -6.27
N THR A 186 0.20 14.33 -6.89
CA THR A 186 0.33 14.73 -8.30
C THR A 186 -0.27 13.69 -9.25
N TYR A 187 -0.04 12.41 -8.94
CA TYR A 187 -0.54 11.29 -9.74
C TYR A 187 -1.64 10.58 -8.97
N GLN A 188 -2.86 10.63 -9.50
CA GLN A 188 -4.03 9.96 -8.95
C GLN A 188 -4.75 9.25 -10.08
N ALA A 189 -4.83 7.93 -10.01
CA ALA A 189 -5.39 7.13 -11.11
C ALA A 189 -5.85 5.74 -10.64
N MET A 190 -6.63 5.11 -11.49
CA MET A 190 -6.98 3.69 -11.37
C MET A 190 -6.42 2.93 -12.58
N PRO A 191 -5.96 1.68 -12.42
CA PRO A 191 -5.61 0.84 -13.56
C PRO A 191 -6.83 0.66 -14.46
N LEU A 192 -6.71 0.96 -15.76
CA LEU A 192 -7.84 0.96 -16.69
C LEU A 192 -8.59 -0.39 -16.73
N HIS A 193 -7.87 -1.49 -16.59
CA HIS A 193 -8.40 -2.85 -16.64
C HIS A 193 -8.31 -3.60 -15.30
N GLY A 194 -8.19 -2.86 -14.20
CA GLY A 194 -8.06 -3.41 -12.86
C GLY A 194 -6.62 -3.77 -12.45
N TYR A 195 -6.45 -3.99 -11.16
CA TYR A 195 -5.16 -4.34 -10.56
C TYR A 195 -4.71 -5.74 -10.96
N THR A 196 -5.59 -6.72 -10.89
CA THR A 196 -5.23 -8.11 -11.22
C THR A 196 -4.64 -8.21 -12.62
N ARG A 197 -5.23 -7.51 -13.59
CA ARG A 197 -4.70 -7.47 -14.96
C ARG A 197 -3.32 -6.80 -15.05
N MET A 198 -3.06 -5.78 -14.24
CA MET A 198 -1.74 -5.15 -14.13
C MET A 198 -0.71 -6.15 -13.57
N PHE A 199 -1.09 -6.91 -12.54
CA PHE A 199 -0.21 -7.95 -11.97
C PHE A 199 0.03 -9.11 -12.94
N ASP A 200 -0.97 -9.54 -13.70
CA ASP A 200 -0.79 -10.55 -14.75
C ASP A 200 0.33 -10.13 -15.72
N LYS A 201 0.28 -8.89 -16.21
CA LYS A 201 1.32 -8.36 -17.11
C LYS A 201 2.68 -8.23 -16.42
N MET A 202 2.71 -7.86 -15.14
CA MET A 202 3.95 -7.73 -14.37
C MET A 202 4.63 -9.09 -14.17
N LEU A 203 3.87 -10.15 -13.99
CA LEU A 203 4.37 -11.49 -13.73
C LEU A 203 4.55 -12.35 -15.00
N ASP A 204 4.16 -11.85 -16.16
CA ASP A 204 4.29 -12.55 -17.45
C ASP A 204 5.76 -12.53 -17.94
N HIS A 205 6.56 -13.42 -17.35
CA HIS A 205 7.96 -13.60 -17.70
C HIS A 205 8.41 -15.07 -17.55
N PRO A 206 9.18 -15.65 -18.51
CA PRO A 206 9.56 -17.08 -18.48
C PRO A 206 10.34 -17.47 -17.22
N ASN A 207 11.07 -16.56 -16.61
CA ASN A 207 11.83 -16.79 -15.39
C ASN A 207 10.99 -16.62 -14.10
N ILE A 208 9.73 -16.25 -14.18
CA ILE A 208 8.82 -16.15 -13.04
C ILE A 208 7.90 -17.36 -13.06
N LYS A 209 7.80 -18.04 -11.93
CA LYS A 209 6.81 -19.09 -11.68
C LYS A 209 5.98 -18.68 -10.47
N VAL A 210 4.68 -18.93 -10.52
CA VAL A 210 3.74 -18.60 -9.46
C VAL A 210 3.04 -19.86 -8.98
N MET A 211 3.04 -20.09 -7.68
CA MET A 211 2.37 -21.20 -7.00
C MET A 211 1.35 -20.60 -6.03
N LEU A 212 0.09 -20.72 -6.35
CA LEU A 212 -1.03 -20.24 -5.53
C LEU A 212 -1.64 -21.37 -4.71
N ASN A 213 -2.54 -21.05 -3.76
CA ASN A 213 -3.16 -22.01 -2.84
C ASN A 213 -2.12 -22.84 -2.08
N THR A 214 -0.96 -22.27 -1.78
CA THR A 214 0.15 -23.00 -1.18
C THR A 214 0.74 -22.19 -0.02
N ASP A 215 0.72 -22.75 1.17
CA ASP A 215 1.48 -22.21 2.28
C ASP A 215 2.96 -22.57 2.08
N TYR A 216 3.85 -21.57 2.23
CA TYR A 216 5.27 -21.80 2.00
C TYR A 216 5.88 -22.83 2.97
N HIS A 217 5.34 -22.94 4.18
CA HIS A 217 5.77 -23.94 5.17
C HIS A 217 5.60 -25.38 4.65
N GLU A 218 4.57 -25.64 3.82
CA GLU A 218 4.30 -26.97 3.28
C GLU A 218 5.31 -27.43 2.24
N VAL A 219 6.00 -26.49 1.61
CA VAL A 219 6.82 -26.78 0.42
C VAL A 219 8.28 -26.32 0.53
N ILE A 220 8.63 -25.50 1.52
CA ILE A 220 9.95 -24.88 1.63
C ILE A 220 11.09 -25.89 1.64
N ASP A 221 10.93 -27.03 2.29
CA ASP A 221 11.95 -28.06 2.41
C ASP A 221 12.18 -28.83 1.09
N PHE A 222 11.24 -28.74 0.14
CA PHE A 222 11.29 -29.44 -1.15
C PHE A 222 11.74 -28.55 -2.31
N ILE A 223 11.81 -27.24 -2.10
CA ILE A 223 12.11 -26.27 -3.16
C ILE A 223 13.55 -25.74 -3.00
N PRO A 224 14.49 -26.08 -3.89
CA PRO A 224 15.84 -25.54 -3.82
C PRO A 224 15.88 -24.10 -4.33
N PHE A 225 16.28 -23.17 -3.47
CA PHE A 225 16.49 -21.74 -3.77
C PHE A 225 17.76 -21.22 -3.07
N LYS A 226 18.23 -20.00 -3.47
CA LYS A 226 19.42 -19.37 -2.90
C LYS A 226 19.08 -18.33 -1.83
N GLU A 227 18.13 -17.47 -2.11
CA GLU A 227 17.70 -16.39 -1.23
C GLU A 227 16.17 -16.36 -1.15
N MET A 228 15.65 -15.90 -0.03
CA MET A 228 14.20 -15.72 0.18
C MET A 228 13.85 -14.24 0.31
N ILE A 229 12.70 -13.87 -0.25
CA ILE A 229 12.03 -12.60 0.01
C ILE A 229 10.72 -12.90 0.68
N PHE A 230 10.57 -12.45 1.93
CA PHE A 230 9.38 -12.71 2.73
C PHE A 230 8.54 -11.43 2.88
N THR A 231 7.26 -11.49 2.49
CA THR A 231 6.35 -10.34 2.54
C THR A 231 5.18 -10.50 3.50
N GLY A 232 5.08 -11.65 4.17
CA GLY A 232 4.10 -11.96 5.20
C GLY A 232 4.39 -11.29 6.54
N PRO A 233 3.59 -11.57 7.59
CA PRO A 233 3.83 -11.07 8.94
C PRO A 233 5.17 -11.56 9.47
N VAL A 234 6.01 -10.64 9.95
CA VAL A 234 7.36 -10.99 10.42
C VAL A 234 7.34 -11.89 11.66
N ASP A 235 6.36 -11.73 12.51
CA ASP A 235 6.16 -12.56 13.70
C ASP A 235 5.77 -14.01 13.35
N GLU A 236 4.98 -14.21 12.29
CA GLU A 236 4.64 -15.53 11.75
C GLU A 236 5.89 -16.25 11.24
N TYR A 237 6.79 -15.55 10.54
CA TYR A 237 8.05 -16.13 10.08
C TYR A 237 8.92 -16.69 11.23
N PHE A 238 8.86 -16.08 12.41
CA PHE A 238 9.59 -16.51 13.60
C PHE A 238 8.73 -17.30 14.60
N ASP A 239 7.67 -17.96 14.14
CA ASP A 239 6.77 -18.79 14.97
C ASP A 239 6.28 -18.07 16.23
N PHE A 240 6.00 -16.76 16.09
CA PHE A 240 5.52 -15.91 17.22
C PHE A 240 6.42 -15.92 18.44
N LYS A 241 7.73 -16.10 18.29
CA LYS A 241 8.73 -16.25 19.36
C LYS A 241 8.63 -15.22 20.48
N PHE A 242 8.21 -13.99 20.15
CA PHE A 242 8.03 -12.91 21.12
C PHE A 242 6.57 -12.55 21.39
N GLY A 243 5.64 -13.35 20.88
CA GLY A 243 4.21 -13.09 20.85
C GLY A 243 3.74 -12.46 19.54
N LYS A 244 2.41 -12.47 19.30
CA LYS A 244 1.82 -11.95 18.09
C LYS A 244 1.92 -10.43 18.02
N LEU A 245 2.28 -9.90 16.87
CA LEU A 245 2.15 -8.48 16.57
C LEU A 245 0.67 -8.13 16.40
N PRO A 246 0.16 -7.09 17.05
CA PRO A 246 -1.24 -6.72 16.94
C PRO A 246 -1.56 -6.10 15.57
N TYR A 247 -2.61 -6.63 14.92
CA TYR A 247 -3.17 -6.09 13.70
C TYR A 247 -4.66 -5.85 13.84
N ARG A 248 -5.20 -4.95 13.02
CA ARG A 248 -6.64 -4.90 12.77
C ARG A 248 -6.97 -5.67 11.51
N SER A 249 -8.11 -6.33 11.55
CA SER A 249 -8.69 -7.04 10.43
C SER A 249 -9.94 -6.32 9.90
N LEU A 250 -10.44 -6.75 8.75
CA LEU A 250 -11.66 -6.27 8.14
C LEU A 250 -12.50 -7.44 7.63
N GLU A 251 -13.81 -7.36 7.84
CA GLU A 251 -14.79 -8.17 7.14
C GLU A 251 -15.42 -7.33 6.03
N PHE A 252 -15.50 -7.88 4.82
CA PHE A 252 -16.08 -7.23 3.65
C PHE A 252 -17.37 -7.91 3.25
N LYS A 253 -18.50 -7.18 3.30
CA LYS A 253 -19.81 -7.68 2.85
C LYS A 253 -20.15 -7.04 1.53
N HIS A 254 -20.03 -7.82 0.46
CA HIS A 254 -20.34 -7.41 -0.90
C HIS A 254 -21.83 -7.59 -1.19
N GLU A 255 -22.40 -6.64 -1.93
CA GLU A 255 -23.79 -6.67 -2.37
C GLU A 255 -23.90 -6.12 -3.80
N THR A 256 -24.68 -6.77 -4.64
CA THR A 256 -25.03 -6.25 -5.98
C THR A 256 -26.49 -5.77 -5.97
N LEU A 257 -26.71 -4.55 -6.40
CA LEU A 257 -28.00 -3.88 -6.40
C LEU A 257 -28.53 -3.72 -7.83
N SER A 258 -29.84 -3.99 -8.02
CA SER A 258 -30.54 -3.85 -9.32
C SER A 258 -30.88 -2.39 -9.60
N LYS A 259 -29.87 -1.51 -9.54
CA LYS A 259 -29.94 -0.07 -9.88
C LYS A 259 -28.58 0.41 -10.37
N GLU A 260 -28.59 1.43 -11.19
CA GLU A 260 -27.38 1.94 -11.82
C GLU A 260 -26.41 2.59 -10.82
N LYS A 261 -26.93 3.30 -9.80
CA LYS A 261 -26.14 3.99 -8.79
C LYS A 261 -26.79 3.91 -7.41
N HIS A 262 -25.96 3.80 -6.36
CA HIS A 262 -26.43 3.74 -4.97
C HIS A 262 -25.93 4.90 -4.12
N LEU A 263 -24.66 5.27 -4.22
CA LEU A 263 -24.05 6.30 -3.38
C LEU A 263 -23.92 7.64 -4.12
N ALA A 264 -23.98 8.73 -3.37
CA ALA A 264 -23.73 10.07 -3.90
C ALA A 264 -22.25 10.34 -4.21
N ALA A 265 -21.33 9.54 -3.64
CA ALA A 265 -19.90 9.58 -3.88
C ALA A 265 -19.35 8.16 -3.94
N PRO A 266 -18.14 7.94 -4.49
CA PRO A 266 -17.52 6.60 -4.56
C PRO A 266 -17.43 5.90 -3.20
N VAL A 267 -17.21 6.66 -2.13
CA VAL A 267 -17.15 6.17 -0.75
C VAL A 267 -17.95 7.09 0.16
N VAL A 268 -18.70 6.49 1.06
CA VAL A 268 -19.37 7.18 2.17
C VAL A 268 -18.90 6.58 3.49
N ASN A 269 -18.33 7.42 4.35
CA ASN A 269 -17.94 7.06 5.72
C ASN A 269 -19.12 7.23 6.67
N TYR A 270 -19.26 6.30 7.61
CA TYR A 270 -20.28 6.31 8.66
C TYR A 270 -19.60 6.36 10.04
N PRO A 271 -19.25 7.54 10.54
CA PRO A 271 -18.54 7.66 11.82
C PRO A 271 -19.33 7.07 13.00
N ASN A 272 -20.61 7.33 13.10
CA ASN A 272 -21.38 7.17 14.34
C ASN A 272 -22.40 6.02 14.33
N GLU A 273 -23.30 5.96 13.35
CA GLU A 273 -24.59 5.26 13.50
C GLU A 273 -24.54 3.77 13.16
N ASN A 274 -23.52 3.28 12.48
CA ASN A 274 -23.46 1.92 11.98
C ASN A 274 -22.25 1.16 12.52
N LEU A 275 -22.30 -0.17 12.48
CA LEU A 275 -21.15 -1.02 12.86
C LEU A 275 -20.04 -1.00 11.78
N TYR A 276 -20.41 -0.84 10.51
CA TYR A 276 -19.45 -0.65 9.44
C TYR A 276 -18.89 0.78 9.48
N THR A 277 -17.66 0.94 9.00
CA THR A 277 -17.02 2.26 8.93
C THR A 277 -17.33 2.98 7.64
N ARG A 278 -17.52 2.25 6.53
CA ARG A 278 -17.81 2.85 5.22
C ARG A 278 -18.50 1.89 4.26
N ILE A 279 -19.09 2.49 3.23
CA ILE A 279 -19.60 1.78 2.06
C ILE A 279 -18.86 2.31 0.85
N THR A 280 -18.43 1.42 -0.02
CA THR A 280 -17.80 1.76 -1.31
C THR A 280 -18.65 1.26 -2.47
N GLU A 281 -18.81 2.08 -3.51
CA GLU A 281 -19.47 1.72 -4.77
C GLU A 281 -18.43 1.59 -5.89
N PHE A 282 -18.22 0.36 -6.38
CA PHE A 282 -17.09 0.04 -7.23
C PHE A 282 -17.13 0.68 -8.61
N LYS A 283 -18.29 0.77 -9.27
CA LYS A 283 -18.40 1.42 -10.58
C LYS A 283 -17.90 2.87 -10.57
N SER A 284 -18.13 3.57 -9.46
CA SER A 284 -17.62 4.93 -9.27
C SER A 284 -16.08 4.98 -9.21
N LEU A 285 -15.44 3.90 -8.73
CA LEU A 285 -13.97 3.77 -8.72
C LEU A 285 -13.42 3.34 -10.07
N THR A 286 -14.01 2.29 -10.66
CA THR A 286 -13.51 1.63 -11.87
C THR A 286 -13.87 2.37 -13.16
N GLY A 287 -14.90 3.22 -13.13
CA GLY A 287 -15.45 3.91 -14.30
C GLY A 287 -16.26 3.00 -15.21
N GLN A 288 -16.63 1.80 -14.76
CA GLN A 288 -17.41 0.85 -15.55
C GLN A 288 -18.87 1.32 -15.67
N GLU A 289 -19.43 1.23 -16.87
CA GLU A 289 -20.85 1.42 -17.12
C GLU A 289 -21.56 0.07 -17.02
N HIS A 290 -22.63 -0.01 -16.22
CA HIS A 290 -23.41 -1.23 -16.01
C HIS A 290 -24.78 -0.86 -15.41
N PRO A 291 -25.91 -1.55 -15.81
CA PRO A 291 -27.25 -1.25 -15.29
C PRO A 291 -27.43 -1.58 -13.79
N LYS A 292 -26.61 -2.50 -13.24
CA LYS A 292 -26.53 -2.80 -11.82
C LYS A 292 -25.31 -2.12 -11.20
N THR A 293 -25.26 -2.03 -9.88
CA THR A 293 -24.06 -1.56 -9.17
C THR A 293 -23.66 -2.55 -8.08
N ALA A 294 -22.36 -2.63 -7.78
CA ALA A 294 -21.82 -3.42 -6.68
C ALA A 294 -21.24 -2.50 -5.61
N ILE A 295 -21.57 -2.81 -4.36
CA ILE A 295 -21.09 -2.11 -3.18
C ILE A 295 -20.42 -3.07 -2.20
N VAL A 296 -19.61 -2.52 -1.29
CA VAL A 296 -19.04 -3.27 -0.18
C VAL A 296 -19.15 -2.49 1.11
N TYR A 297 -19.60 -3.17 2.17
CA TYR A 297 -19.57 -2.68 3.54
C TYR A 297 -18.29 -3.16 4.23
N GLU A 298 -17.61 -2.27 4.94
CA GLU A 298 -16.38 -2.61 5.67
C GLU A 298 -16.64 -2.63 7.17
N TYR A 299 -16.48 -3.81 7.79
CA TYR A 299 -16.62 -4.03 9.22
C TYR A 299 -15.23 -4.28 9.83
N PRO A 300 -14.72 -3.37 10.66
CA PRO A 300 -13.47 -3.60 11.37
C PRO A 300 -13.59 -4.74 12.37
N GLN A 301 -12.57 -5.61 12.41
CA GLN A 301 -12.49 -6.78 13.24
C GLN A 301 -11.21 -6.77 14.09
N ALA A 302 -11.28 -7.37 15.29
CA ALA A 302 -10.12 -7.57 16.14
C ALA A 302 -9.21 -8.70 15.65
N GLU A 303 -9.81 -9.73 15.06
CA GLU A 303 -9.15 -10.95 14.60
C GLU A 303 -9.44 -11.19 13.11
N GLY A 304 -8.60 -11.97 12.45
CA GLY A 304 -8.69 -12.31 11.03
C GLY A 304 -7.40 -12.01 10.30
N ASP A 305 -7.48 -11.87 8.97
CA ASP A 305 -6.34 -11.51 8.14
C ASP A 305 -5.75 -10.16 8.57
N PRO A 306 -4.40 -10.02 8.63
CA PRO A 306 -3.75 -8.78 9.06
C PRO A 306 -3.83 -7.71 7.95
N TYR A 307 -4.62 -6.65 8.19
CA TYR A 307 -4.71 -5.51 7.26
C TYR A 307 -3.91 -4.30 7.74
N TYR A 308 -4.02 -3.94 9.02
CA TYR A 308 -3.42 -2.71 9.55
C TYR A 308 -2.62 -2.99 10.82
N PRO A 309 -1.28 -2.77 10.80
CA PRO A 309 -0.48 -2.72 12.03
C PRO A 309 -1.04 -1.65 12.96
N ILE A 310 -1.21 -1.97 14.25
CA ILE A 310 -1.73 -1.01 15.23
C ILE A 310 -0.58 -0.12 15.71
N PRO A 311 -0.59 1.21 15.41
CA PRO A 311 0.53 2.10 15.69
C PRO A 311 0.51 2.55 17.15
N MET A 312 1.12 1.76 18.03
CA MET A 312 1.36 2.04 19.45
C MET A 312 2.83 1.83 19.78
N ALA A 313 3.32 2.54 20.82
CA ALA A 313 4.73 2.44 21.24
C ALA A 313 5.12 1.00 21.63
N GLU A 314 4.27 0.31 22.37
CA GLU A 314 4.48 -1.09 22.80
C GLU A 314 4.62 -2.03 21.59
N ASN A 315 3.79 -1.84 20.57
CA ASN A 315 3.84 -2.64 19.34
C ASN A 315 5.12 -2.36 18.54
N ALA A 316 5.58 -1.12 18.55
CA ALA A 316 6.85 -0.75 17.93
C ALA A 316 8.04 -1.41 18.64
N GLU A 317 8.03 -1.51 19.98
CA GLU A 317 9.04 -2.21 20.74
C GLU A 317 9.03 -3.70 20.44
N LEU A 318 7.86 -4.33 20.42
CA LEU A 318 7.71 -5.74 20.05
C LEU A 318 8.24 -5.98 18.61
N TYR A 319 7.86 -5.12 17.66
CA TYR A 319 8.36 -5.21 16.28
C TYR A 319 9.89 -5.06 16.23
N ASN A 320 10.51 -4.17 17.01
CA ASN A 320 11.96 -3.99 17.03
C ASN A 320 12.70 -5.27 17.47
N ARG A 321 12.11 -6.09 18.32
CA ARG A 321 12.66 -7.40 18.69
C ARG A 321 12.67 -8.36 17.50
N TYR A 322 11.57 -8.41 16.71
CA TYR A 322 11.48 -9.19 15.49
C TYR A 322 12.42 -8.64 14.40
N LYS A 323 12.48 -7.31 14.26
CA LYS A 323 13.39 -6.68 13.32
C LYS A 323 14.85 -7.07 13.53
N LYS A 324 15.28 -7.15 14.80
CA LYS A 324 16.64 -7.61 15.12
C LYS A 324 16.87 -9.05 14.62
N LEU A 325 15.93 -9.96 14.84
CA LEU A 325 16.02 -11.32 14.30
C LEU A 325 16.06 -11.30 12.76
N ALA A 326 15.19 -10.51 12.14
CA ALA A 326 15.13 -10.40 10.69
C ALA A 326 16.44 -9.86 10.09
N ASP A 327 17.06 -8.86 10.70
CA ASP A 327 18.35 -8.29 10.29
C ASP A 327 19.51 -9.29 10.44
N GLU A 328 19.42 -10.24 11.39
CA GLU A 328 20.41 -11.29 11.64
C GLU A 328 20.16 -12.58 10.83
N THR A 329 19.02 -12.71 10.16
CA THR A 329 18.68 -13.92 9.37
C THR A 329 19.37 -13.88 7.99
N PRO A 330 20.30 -14.79 7.72
CA PRO A 330 21.04 -14.78 6.46
C PRO A 330 20.17 -15.20 5.29
N ASN A 331 20.38 -14.58 4.13
CA ASN A 331 19.74 -14.91 2.85
C ASN A 331 18.20 -14.80 2.86
N VAL A 332 17.62 -14.07 3.83
CA VAL A 332 16.19 -13.75 3.89
C VAL A 332 16.01 -12.22 3.94
N HIS A 333 15.13 -11.70 3.08
CA HIS A 333 14.86 -10.28 2.97
C HIS A 333 13.40 -10.00 3.30
N PHE A 334 13.17 -9.22 4.33
CA PHE A 334 11.83 -8.86 4.80
C PHE A 334 11.40 -7.54 4.16
N VAL A 335 10.30 -7.55 3.41
CA VAL A 335 9.81 -6.38 2.66
C VAL A 335 8.29 -6.36 2.58
N GLY A 336 7.69 -5.17 2.50
CA GLY A 336 6.24 -4.98 2.47
C GLY A 336 5.64 -4.61 3.82
N ARG A 337 4.33 -4.35 3.82
CA ARG A 337 3.60 -3.84 5.00
C ARG A 337 3.70 -4.74 6.22
N LEU A 338 3.48 -6.03 6.03
CA LEU A 338 3.40 -7.00 7.13
C LEU A 338 4.80 -7.35 7.64
N ALA A 339 5.74 -7.59 6.74
CA ALA A 339 7.11 -7.93 7.10
C ALA A 339 7.87 -6.77 7.77
N THR A 340 7.47 -5.51 7.54
CA THR A 340 8.07 -4.34 8.17
C THR A 340 7.18 -3.66 9.20
N TYR A 341 6.02 -4.25 9.51
CA TYR A 341 5.04 -3.76 10.47
C TYR A 341 4.74 -2.26 10.31
N LYS A 342 4.49 -1.81 9.08
CA LYS A 342 4.24 -0.40 8.76
C LYS A 342 2.97 -0.22 7.92
N TYR A 343 2.25 0.86 8.21
CA TYR A 343 1.05 1.23 7.48
C TYR A 343 1.40 1.99 6.21
N TYR A 344 1.87 1.28 5.20
CA TYR A 344 2.22 1.84 3.89
C TYR A 344 1.01 1.93 2.95
N ASN A 345 0.99 2.98 2.11
CA ASN A 345 0.19 3.02 0.89
C ASN A 345 0.84 2.15 -0.21
N MET A 346 0.10 1.88 -1.30
CA MET A 346 0.58 1.03 -2.39
C MET A 346 1.88 1.54 -3.02
N ASP A 347 1.96 2.85 -3.27
CA ASP A 347 3.15 3.50 -3.85
C ASP A 347 4.39 3.34 -2.96
N GLN A 348 4.22 3.45 -1.65
CA GLN A 348 5.31 3.26 -0.68
C GLN A 348 5.82 1.81 -0.67
N VAL A 349 4.91 0.83 -0.81
CA VAL A 349 5.30 -0.58 -0.94
C VAL A 349 6.08 -0.81 -2.23
N VAL A 350 5.64 -0.23 -3.35
CA VAL A 350 6.36 -0.31 -4.63
C VAL A 350 7.74 0.35 -4.52
N ALA A 351 7.82 1.55 -3.95
CA ALA A 351 9.09 2.26 -3.75
C ALA A 351 10.06 1.46 -2.85
N GLN A 352 9.54 0.82 -1.79
CA GLN A 352 10.33 -0.05 -0.92
C GLN A 352 10.89 -1.25 -1.69
N ALA A 353 10.06 -1.90 -2.52
CA ALA A 353 10.49 -3.05 -3.33
C ALA A 353 11.54 -2.65 -4.37
N LEU A 354 11.37 -1.52 -5.05
CA LEU A 354 12.37 -0.98 -5.99
C LEU A 354 13.69 -0.65 -5.29
N THR A 355 13.63 -0.12 -4.08
CA THR A 355 14.81 0.16 -3.25
C THR A 355 15.50 -1.13 -2.81
N MET A 356 14.73 -2.15 -2.42
CA MET A 356 15.28 -3.47 -2.06
C MET A 356 15.98 -4.10 -3.26
N TYR A 357 15.38 -4.05 -4.45
CA TYR A 357 16.02 -4.55 -5.67
C TYR A 357 17.39 -3.90 -5.92
N LYS A 358 17.52 -2.57 -5.77
CA LYS A 358 18.80 -1.86 -5.90
C LYS A 358 19.83 -2.41 -4.90
N LYS A 359 19.47 -2.57 -3.64
CA LYS A 359 20.37 -3.12 -2.60
C LYS A 359 20.83 -4.54 -2.90
N LEU A 360 19.93 -5.41 -3.38
CA LEU A 360 20.27 -6.79 -3.76
C LEU A 360 21.30 -6.81 -4.91
N THR A 361 21.08 -6.00 -5.94
CA THR A 361 21.97 -5.93 -7.10
C THR A 361 23.33 -5.29 -6.77
N GLU A 362 23.38 -4.30 -5.90
CA GLU A 362 24.62 -3.70 -5.40
C GLU A 362 25.44 -4.72 -4.61
N LYS A 363 24.83 -5.49 -3.71
CA LYS A 363 25.46 -6.56 -2.96
C LYS A 363 26.05 -7.64 -3.88
N GLU A 364 25.28 -8.09 -4.89
CA GLU A 364 25.76 -9.05 -5.86
C GLU A 364 26.94 -8.54 -6.70
N ASN A 365 26.90 -7.27 -7.11
CA ASN A 365 27.98 -6.66 -7.88
C ASN A 365 29.26 -6.49 -7.03
N ALA A 366 29.12 -6.13 -5.76
CA ALA A 366 30.25 -6.05 -4.84
C ALA A 366 30.89 -7.42 -4.54
N ALA A 367 30.10 -8.50 -4.57
CA ALA A 367 30.59 -9.87 -4.35
C ALA A 367 31.27 -10.49 -5.59
N LYS A 368 31.11 -9.90 -6.78
CA LYS A 368 31.81 -10.35 -7.98
C LYS A 368 33.29 -9.98 -7.87
N PRO A 369 34.23 -10.95 -8.05
CA PRO A 369 35.66 -10.64 -8.06
C PRO A 369 35.92 -9.60 -9.16
N VAL A 370 36.63 -8.53 -8.80
CA VAL A 370 37.12 -7.54 -9.76
C VAL A 370 38.05 -8.31 -10.71
N ARG A 371 37.60 -8.51 -11.96
CA ARG A 371 38.50 -9.02 -12.98
C ARG A 371 39.64 -8.01 -13.11
N PRO A 372 40.90 -8.36 -12.87
CA PRO A 372 41.99 -7.43 -13.10
C PRO A 372 41.89 -7.00 -14.57
N VAL A 373 41.81 -5.72 -14.78
CA VAL A 373 42.03 -5.17 -16.13
C VAL A 373 43.49 -5.49 -16.45
N ILE A 374 43.70 -6.53 -17.25
CA ILE A 374 45.00 -6.78 -17.84
C ILE A 374 45.19 -5.61 -18.79
N SER A 375 45.86 -4.56 -18.34
CA SER A 375 46.41 -3.55 -19.22
C SER A 375 47.39 -4.25 -20.12
N GLY A 376 46.90 -4.66 -21.28
CA GLY A 376 47.75 -5.20 -22.35
C GLY A 376 48.78 -4.14 -22.68
N SER A 377 49.99 -4.35 -22.20
CA SER A 377 51.16 -3.61 -22.60
C SER A 377 51.28 -3.72 -24.12
N THR A 378 50.97 -2.65 -24.83
CA THR A 378 51.24 -2.45 -26.27
C THR A 378 52.73 -2.43 -26.60
N ALA A 379 53.59 -2.76 -25.64
CA ALA A 379 55.05 -2.75 -25.79
C ALA A 379 55.65 -4.04 -26.43
N LEU A 380 54.85 -5.06 -26.75
CA LEU A 380 55.34 -6.30 -27.34
C LEU A 380 55.09 -6.40 -28.86
N VAL A 381 54.29 -5.57 -29.45
CA VAL A 381 54.01 -5.59 -30.90
C VAL A 381 55.06 -4.81 -31.70
N ASP A 382 55.65 -3.73 -31.11
CA ASP A 382 56.65 -2.91 -31.79
C ASP A 382 58.04 -3.58 -31.87
N LYS A 383 58.32 -4.65 -31.15
CA LYS A 383 59.62 -5.39 -31.22
C LYS A 383 59.64 -6.49 -32.25
N LEU A 384 58.54 -6.85 -32.88
CA LEU A 384 58.48 -7.92 -33.90
C LEU A 384 58.47 -7.39 -35.35
N VAL A 385 58.35 -6.11 -35.57
CA VAL A 385 58.26 -5.50 -36.94
C VAL A 385 59.61 -4.93 -37.38
N SER A 386 60.66 -4.88 -36.54
CA SER A 386 61.97 -4.25 -36.88
C SER A 386 63.07 -5.24 -37.29
N ARG A 387 62.73 -6.43 -37.73
CA ARG A 387 63.74 -7.37 -38.29
C ARG A 387 63.27 -7.92 -39.65
N SER A 388 63.44 -7.19 -40.71
CA SER A 388 63.53 -7.71 -42.04
C SER A 388 64.91 -7.42 -42.57
N PRO A 389 65.67 -8.41 -43.14
CA PRO A 389 66.99 -8.21 -43.61
C PRO A 389 66.98 -7.52 -44.98
N LYS A 390 67.92 -6.57 -45.20
CA LYS A 390 68.28 -6.06 -46.54
C LYS A 390 68.89 -7.23 -47.30
N GLN A 391 68.31 -7.50 -48.51
CA GLN A 391 69.01 -8.23 -49.57
C GLN A 391 69.47 -7.22 -50.59
N GLU A 392 70.72 -7.53 -51.04
CA GLU A 392 71.47 -6.86 -52.10
C GLU A 392 70.72 -6.77 -53.45
#